data_34845287bdca4c4f76c8e1016cac87f3
#
_entry.id   34845287bdca4c4f76c8e1016cac87f3
#
_cell.length_a   1.000
_cell.length_b   1.000
_cell.length_c   1.000
_cell.angle_alpha   90.00
_cell.angle_beta   90.00
_cell.angle_gamma   90.00
#
_symmetry.space_group_name_H-M   'P 1'
#
loop_
_entity.id
_entity.type
_entity.pdbx_description
1 polymer ?
#
loop_
_entity_poly.entity_id
_entity_poly.type
_entity_poly.pdbx_seq_one_letter_code
_entity_poly.pdbx_strand_id
1 'polypeptide(L)'
;MTYFTEWDAPSGIFKAGSIKRASSSNDKVWGEVNKSDEDLLAGTFVKVNPAGGILPLAAATDRVHGIIVRGVFGDTIPKSETADVGHFSHGDEVIALAVTGQAFARGDKVNIVASGANKGKITKVVAGTIATDYYATEVSGDLVAITLGFAQTVGA
;
A
#
# COMPACT_ATOMS: atom_id res chain seq x y z
N MET A 1 12.94 15.30 -25.01
CA MET A 1 13.38 15.47 -23.64
C MET A 1 13.26 14.13 -22.92
N THR A 2 14.39 13.47 -22.74
CA THR A 2 14.44 12.11 -22.22
C THR A 2 14.31 11.97 -20.72
N TYR A 3 14.27 13.06 -19.99
CA TYR A 3 14.26 13.10 -18.60
C TYR A 3 12.93 12.60 -17.97
N PHE A 4 11.80 12.70 -18.67
CA PHE A 4 10.55 12.12 -18.19
C PHE A 4 10.46 10.62 -18.44
N THR A 5 11.14 10.11 -19.43
CA THR A 5 11.20 8.67 -19.67
C THR A 5 12.07 7.91 -18.67
N GLU A 6 13.07 8.57 -18.11
CA GLU A 6 13.86 7.96 -17.02
C GLU A 6 13.06 7.85 -15.71
N TRP A 7 12.16 8.79 -15.47
CA TRP A 7 11.25 8.74 -14.33
C TRP A 7 10.19 7.65 -14.47
N ASP A 8 9.81 7.35 -15.68
CA ASP A 8 8.86 6.28 -15.99
C ASP A 8 9.54 4.91 -16.13
N ALA A 9 10.87 4.85 -16.05
CA ALA A 9 11.60 3.61 -16.17
C ALA A 9 11.27 2.66 -15.02
N PRO A 10 10.76 1.46 -15.30
CA PRO A 10 10.28 0.53 -14.26
C PRO A 10 11.34 0.14 -13.24
N SER A 11 12.61 0.18 -13.63
CA SER A 11 13.71 -0.29 -12.82
C SER A 11 14.12 0.62 -11.68
N GLY A 12 13.77 1.90 -11.73
CA GLY A 12 14.24 2.88 -10.74
C GLY A 12 13.21 3.23 -9.68
N ILE A 13 11.97 3.41 -10.08
CA ILE A 13 10.92 4.01 -9.25
C ILE A 13 9.80 3.02 -8.92
N PHE A 14 9.57 2.02 -9.77
CA PHE A 14 8.50 1.04 -9.59
C PHE A 14 8.91 -0.04 -8.59
N LYS A 15 8.92 0.34 -7.32
CA LYS A 15 9.23 -0.56 -6.19
C LYS A 15 8.14 -0.48 -5.14
N ALA A 16 7.97 -1.55 -4.38
CA ALA A 16 6.97 -1.59 -3.30
C ALA A 16 7.12 -0.40 -2.35
N GLY A 17 6.05 0.29 -2.05
CA GLY A 17 6.01 1.44 -1.17
C GLY A 17 6.49 2.76 -1.78
N SER A 18 6.91 2.78 -3.04
CA SER A 18 7.30 4.03 -3.70
C SER A 18 6.05 4.88 -4.00
N ILE A 19 6.17 6.18 -3.76
CA ILE A 19 5.15 7.14 -4.17
C ILE A 19 5.39 7.43 -5.65
N LYS A 20 4.43 7.06 -6.48
CA LYS A 20 4.50 7.35 -7.91
C LYS A 20 4.07 8.78 -8.21
N ARG A 21 3.08 9.27 -7.48
CA ARG A 21 2.51 10.60 -7.67
C ARG A 21 1.84 11.08 -6.39
N ALA A 22 2.16 12.28 -5.95
CA ALA A 22 1.46 12.93 -4.83
C ALA A 22 1.57 14.43 -4.96
N SER A 23 0.50 15.14 -4.58
CA SER A 23 0.47 16.60 -4.59
C SER A 23 1.37 17.22 -3.53
N SER A 24 1.49 16.56 -2.36
CA SER A 24 2.40 16.94 -1.28
C SER A 24 2.70 15.67 -0.47
N SER A 25 3.94 15.20 -0.49
CA SER A 25 4.30 13.99 0.24
C SER A 25 4.52 14.25 1.73
N ASN A 26 4.94 15.45 2.10
CA ASN A 26 5.27 15.76 3.49
C ASN A 26 4.06 15.75 4.43
N ASP A 27 2.90 16.14 3.91
CA ASP A 27 1.66 16.18 4.70
C ASP A 27 0.96 14.82 4.76
N LYS A 28 1.40 13.85 3.96
CA LYS A 28 0.72 12.58 3.77
C LYS A 28 1.48 11.39 4.34
N VAL A 29 2.70 11.59 4.79
CA VAL A 29 3.56 10.53 5.31
C VAL A 29 3.90 10.83 6.77
N TRP A 30 3.55 9.91 7.64
CA TRP A 30 3.80 10.01 9.07
C TRP A 30 4.80 8.95 9.50
N GLY A 31 5.77 9.33 10.34
CA GLY A 31 6.68 8.38 10.97
C GLY A 31 5.98 7.64 12.12
N GLU A 32 5.95 6.31 12.07
CA GLU A 32 5.33 5.48 13.09
C GLU A 32 6.16 4.24 13.41
N VAL A 33 6.32 3.94 14.69
CA VAL A 33 7.15 2.82 15.13
C VAL A 33 6.46 1.49 14.85
N ASN A 34 7.19 0.55 14.25
CA ASN A 34 6.76 -0.84 14.12
C ASN A 34 6.76 -1.49 15.50
N LYS A 35 5.60 -1.63 16.12
CA LYS A 35 5.42 -2.22 17.45
C LYS A 35 5.10 -3.71 17.41
N SER A 36 5.18 -4.34 16.25
CA SER A 36 4.97 -5.77 16.12
C SER A 36 6.25 -6.56 16.45
N ASP A 37 6.10 -7.88 16.58
CA ASP A 37 7.21 -8.81 16.77
C ASP A 37 7.86 -9.25 15.46
N GLU A 38 7.42 -8.70 14.34
CA GLU A 38 7.90 -9.07 13.01
C GLU A 38 8.32 -7.85 12.19
N ASP A 39 9.09 -8.09 11.14
CA ASP A 39 9.42 -7.06 10.16
C ASP A 39 8.20 -6.79 9.29
N LEU A 40 8.00 -5.51 8.92
CA LEU A 40 6.94 -5.10 8.02
C LEU A 40 7.51 -4.84 6.62
N LEU A 41 6.68 -5.04 5.60
CA LEU A 41 7.09 -4.84 4.21
C LEU A 41 6.60 -3.49 3.67
N ALA A 42 7.46 -2.79 2.96
CA ALA A 42 7.05 -1.63 2.19
C ALA A 42 5.99 -2.03 1.15
N GLY A 43 5.02 -1.15 0.93
CA GLY A 43 3.92 -1.42 0.00
C GLY A 43 2.79 -2.26 0.61
N THR A 44 2.79 -2.50 1.92
CA THR A 44 1.71 -3.19 2.62
C THR A 44 0.94 -2.25 3.53
N PHE A 45 -0.32 -2.56 3.76
CA PHE A 45 -1.20 -1.81 4.65
C PHE A 45 -1.09 -2.29 6.09
N VAL A 46 -1.23 -1.37 7.02
CA VAL A 46 -1.08 -1.60 8.45
C VAL A 46 -2.22 -0.96 9.23
N LYS A 47 -2.34 -1.33 10.50
CA LYS A 47 -3.29 -0.73 11.44
C LYS A 47 -2.58 0.02 12.58
N VAL A 48 -3.33 0.87 13.26
CA VAL A 48 -2.86 1.57 14.47
C VAL A 48 -2.72 0.60 15.63
N ASN A 49 -1.66 0.74 16.40
CA ASN A 49 -1.59 0.15 17.73
C ASN A 49 -2.16 1.16 18.74
N PRO A 50 -3.21 0.82 19.51
CA PRO A 50 -3.78 1.75 20.49
C PRO A 50 -2.78 2.27 21.53
N ALA A 51 -1.71 1.53 21.78
CA ALA A 51 -0.63 1.93 22.70
C ALA A 51 0.48 2.74 22.02
N GLY A 52 0.33 3.09 20.75
CA GLY A 52 1.30 3.84 19.95
C GLY A 52 1.98 3.00 18.87
N GLY A 53 2.29 3.64 17.75
CA GLY A 53 2.90 2.98 16.60
C GLY A 53 1.90 2.17 15.77
N ILE A 54 2.43 1.26 14.96
CA ILE A 54 1.66 0.45 14.02
C ILE A 54 1.84 -1.03 14.26
N LEU A 55 0.85 -1.81 13.80
CA LEU A 55 0.84 -3.28 13.80
C LEU A 55 0.42 -3.78 12.42
N PRO A 56 0.80 -5.00 12.04
CA PRO A 56 0.22 -5.64 10.85
C PRO A 56 -1.29 -5.88 11.05
N LEU A 57 -2.01 -6.00 9.95
CA LEU A 57 -3.43 -6.38 9.99
C LEU A 57 -3.58 -7.80 10.54
N ALA A 58 -4.68 -8.05 11.21
CA ALA A 58 -4.98 -9.35 11.83
C ALA A 58 -6.38 -9.88 11.50
N ALA A 59 -7.33 -9.00 11.17
CA ALA A 59 -8.72 -9.37 10.91
C ALA A 59 -9.38 -8.43 9.89
N ALA A 60 -10.39 -8.94 9.20
CA ALA A 60 -11.14 -8.14 8.22
C ALA A 60 -11.92 -6.97 8.85
N THR A 61 -12.07 -6.97 10.16
CA THR A 61 -12.68 -5.87 10.94
C THR A 61 -11.68 -4.81 11.36
N ASP A 62 -10.40 -5.02 11.14
CA ASP A 62 -9.37 -4.03 11.47
C ASP A 62 -9.52 -2.76 10.65
N ARG A 63 -9.27 -1.64 11.29
CA ARG A 63 -9.24 -0.36 10.60
C ARG A 63 -7.87 -0.14 9.97
N VAL A 64 -7.86 -0.01 8.67
CA VAL A 64 -6.61 0.29 7.94
C VAL A 64 -6.18 1.71 8.25
N HIS A 65 -4.94 1.88 8.69
CA HIS A 65 -4.35 3.17 9.01
C HIS A 65 -3.69 3.81 7.79
N GLY A 66 -2.88 3.06 7.09
CA GLY A 66 -2.18 3.53 5.90
C GLY A 66 -1.32 2.45 5.28
N ILE A 67 -0.56 2.84 4.28
CA ILE A 67 0.37 1.97 3.56
C ILE A 67 1.81 2.36 3.90
N ILE A 68 2.66 1.36 4.09
CA ILE A 68 4.08 1.61 4.37
C ILE A 68 4.76 2.10 3.10
N VAL A 69 5.31 3.31 3.18
CA VAL A 69 6.06 3.95 2.11
C VAL A 69 7.53 3.52 2.22
N ARG A 70 8.15 3.29 1.07
CA ARG A 70 9.58 2.97 1.02
C ARG A 70 10.39 4.15 1.53
N GLY A 71 11.19 3.89 2.52
CA GLY A 71 12.06 4.88 3.16
C GLY A 71 13.49 4.37 3.28
N VAL A 72 14.16 4.77 4.35
CA VAL A 72 15.56 4.49 4.64
C VAL A 72 15.88 2.99 4.73
N PHE A 73 14.91 2.18 5.20
CA PHE A 73 15.07 0.73 5.34
C PHE A 73 14.78 -0.05 4.04
N GLY A 74 14.33 0.60 2.98
CA GLY A 74 14.03 -0.05 1.71
C GLY A 74 12.80 -0.96 1.77
N ASP A 75 12.97 -2.25 1.46
CA ASP A 75 11.85 -3.20 1.32
C ASP A 75 11.25 -3.65 2.65
N THR A 76 12.03 -3.65 3.71
CA THR A 76 11.66 -4.26 5.00
C THR A 76 11.94 -3.30 6.14
N ILE A 77 10.95 -3.03 6.96
CA ILE A 77 11.08 -2.20 8.15
C ILE A 77 11.22 -3.12 9.37
N PRO A 78 12.40 -3.14 10.03
CA PRO A 78 12.60 -3.99 11.19
C PRO A 78 11.66 -3.64 12.35
N LYS A 79 11.40 -4.61 13.21
CA LYS A 79 10.67 -4.36 14.45
C LYS A 79 11.36 -3.29 15.28
N SER A 80 10.61 -2.49 15.98
CA SER A 80 11.03 -1.37 16.83
C SER A 80 11.59 -0.16 16.08
N GLU A 81 11.72 -0.24 14.75
CA GLU A 81 12.16 0.87 13.91
C GLU A 81 10.97 1.71 13.41
N THR A 82 11.25 2.94 13.02
CA THR A 82 10.23 3.85 12.50
C THR A 82 9.99 3.58 11.03
N ALA A 83 8.73 3.30 10.69
CA ALA A 83 8.25 3.21 9.32
C ALA A 83 7.65 4.55 8.88
N ASP A 84 7.73 4.82 7.60
CA ASP A 84 6.99 5.91 6.97
C ASP A 84 5.63 5.38 6.51
N VAL A 85 4.54 5.91 7.06
CA VAL A 85 3.17 5.46 6.73
C VAL A 85 2.46 6.52 5.93
N GLY A 86 2.03 6.15 4.73
CA GLY A 86 1.36 7.04 3.79
C GLY A 86 -0.16 7.04 3.95
N HIS A 87 -0.73 8.25 3.91
CA HIS A 87 -2.16 8.52 3.97
C HIS A 87 -2.54 9.30 2.71
N PHE A 88 -2.82 8.57 1.64
CA PHE A 88 -3.01 9.15 0.32
C PHE A 88 -4.45 9.56 0.06
N SER A 89 -4.63 10.56 -0.77
CA SER A 89 -5.92 11.08 -1.19
C SER A 89 -6.13 10.89 -2.70
N HIS A 90 -7.27 11.36 -3.22
CA HIS A 90 -7.57 11.28 -4.65
C HIS A 90 -6.49 12.00 -5.47
N GLY A 91 -6.06 11.36 -6.55
CA GLY A 91 -5.01 11.88 -7.43
C GLY A 91 -3.60 11.43 -7.06
N ASP A 92 -3.40 10.86 -5.87
CA ASP A 92 -2.11 10.30 -5.49
C ASP A 92 -2.00 8.85 -5.96
N GLU A 93 -0.81 8.42 -6.33
CA GLU A 93 -0.51 7.02 -6.67
C GLU A 93 0.65 6.49 -5.83
N VAL A 94 0.47 5.30 -5.29
CA VAL A 94 1.49 4.58 -4.53
C VAL A 94 1.62 3.15 -5.07
N ILE A 95 2.81 2.59 -4.99
CA ILE A 95 3.08 1.22 -5.44
C ILE A 95 2.81 0.26 -4.28
N ALA A 96 1.76 -0.53 -4.40
CA ALA A 96 1.41 -1.56 -3.42
C ALA A 96 1.98 -2.92 -3.82
N LEU A 97 2.24 -3.74 -2.81
CA LEU A 97 2.67 -5.12 -2.98
C LEU A 97 1.43 -6.01 -3.06
N ALA A 98 1.28 -6.74 -4.16
CA ALA A 98 0.18 -7.67 -4.37
C ALA A 98 0.55 -9.09 -3.92
N VAL A 99 -0.46 -9.89 -3.61
CA VAL A 99 -0.29 -11.33 -3.46
C VAL A 99 0.18 -11.89 -4.79
N THR A 100 1.17 -12.78 -4.74
CA THR A 100 1.73 -13.41 -5.95
C THR A 100 0.64 -14.11 -6.77
N GLY A 101 0.63 -13.85 -8.06
CA GLY A 101 -0.29 -14.50 -9.00
C GLY A 101 -1.68 -13.89 -9.12
N GLN A 102 -1.91 -12.71 -8.56
CA GLN A 102 -3.23 -12.05 -8.63
C GLN A 102 -3.61 -11.52 -10.01
N ALA A 103 -2.67 -11.35 -10.92
CA ALA A 103 -2.91 -10.89 -12.28
C ALA A 103 -3.81 -9.63 -12.36
N PHE A 104 -3.41 -8.58 -11.67
CA PHE A 104 -4.10 -7.29 -11.74
C PHE A 104 -4.05 -6.70 -13.14
N ALA A 105 -5.13 -6.06 -13.54
CA ALA A 105 -5.19 -5.22 -14.74
C ALA A 105 -5.57 -3.78 -14.35
N ARG A 106 -5.24 -2.84 -15.20
CA ARG A 106 -5.62 -1.43 -15.00
C ARG A 106 -7.14 -1.31 -14.83
N GLY A 107 -7.57 -0.62 -13.79
CA GLY A 107 -8.97 -0.43 -13.43
C GLY A 107 -9.52 -1.46 -12.46
N ASP A 108 -8.76 -2.52 -12.14
CA ASP A 108 -9.22 -3.53 -11.19
C ASP A 108 -9.36 -2.94 -9.78
N LYS A 109 -10.43 -3.33 -9.11
CA LYS A 109 -10.67 -2.96 -7.72
C LYS A 109 -9.67 -3.67 -6.81
N VAL A 110 -9.22 -2.96 -5.80
CA VAL A 110 -8.22 -3.43 -4.84
C VAL A 110 -8.88 -3.75 -3.51
N ASN A 111 -8.65 -4.95 -3.01
CA ASN A 111 -8.95 -5.34 -1.63
C ASN A 111 -7.64 -5.62 -0.90
N ILE A 112 -7.68 -5.63 0.43
CA ILE A 112 -6.50 -5.86 1.27
C ILE A 112 -6.65 -7.18 2.00
N VAL A 113 -5.62 -8.01 1.96
CA VAL A 113 -5.56 -9.24 2.74
C VAL A 113 -5.50 -8.90 4.23
N ALA A 114 -6.45 -9.40 5.00
CA ALA A 114 -6.63 -9.03 6.39
C ALA A 114 -5.78 -9.83 7.37
N SER A 115 -5.37 -11.04 7.01
CA SER A 115 -4.66 -11.94 7.93
C SER A 115 -3.79 -12.95 7.20
N GLY A 116 -2.97 -13.68 7.95
CA GLY A 116 -2.09 -14.71 7.42
C GLY A 116 -0.77 -14.18 6.88
N ALA A 117 -0.07 -15.00 6.09
CA ALA A 117 1.25 -14.68 5.57
C ALA A 117 1.26 -13.49 4.59
N ASN A 118 0.14 -13.23 3.93
CA ASN A 118 0.00 -12.15 2.95
C ASN A 118 -0.73 -10.92 3.51
N LYS A 119 -0.93 -10.84 4.82
CA LYS A 119 -1.62 -9.71 5.46
C LYS A 119 -1.01 -8.36 5.04
N GLY A 120 -1.87 -7.41 4.75
CA GLY A 120 -1.48 -6.07 4.29
C GLY A 120 -1.18 -5.96 2.80
N LYS A 121 -0.99 -7.08 2.07
CA LYS A 121 -0.85 -7.06 0.62
C LYS A 121 -2.19 -6.86 -0.05
N ILE A 122 -2.17 -6.37 -1.28
CA ILE A 122 -3.41 -6.21 -2.06
C ILE A 122 -3.77 -7.48 -2.82
N THR A 123 -5.06 -7.65 -3.04
CA THR A 123 -5.64 -8.82 -3.71
C THR A 123 -6.89 -8.43 -4.49
N LYS A 124 -7.27 -9.27 -5.46
CA LYS A 124 -8.56 -9.18 -6.15
C LYS A 124 -9.65 -9.99 -5.45
N VAL A 125 -9.28 -10.86 -4.53
CA VAL A 125 -10.22 -11.70 -3.77
C VAL A 125 -11.05 -10.83 -2.84
N VAL A 126 -12.36 -11.08 -2.79
CA VAL A 126 -13.31 -10.32 -1.97
C VAL A 126 -13.54 -11.00 -0.60
N ALA A 127 -13.73 -12.31 -0.58
CA ALA A 127 -14.07 -13.05 0.63
C ALA A 127 -12.96 -12.96 1.69
N GLY A 128 -13.31 -12.53 2.91
CA GLY A 128 -12.37 -12.46 4.04
C GLY A 128 -11.34 -11.34 3.95
N THR A 129 -11.50 -10.42 3.02
CA THR A 129 -10.59 -9.29 2.81
C THR A 129 -11.23 -7.97 3.22
N ILE A 130 -10.43 -6.92 3.27
CA ILE A 130 -10.90 -5.56 3.54
C ILE A 130 -11.11 -4.86 2.19
N ALA A 131 -12.34 -4.43 1.93
CA ALA A 131 -12.68 -3.68 0.72
C ALA A 131 -12.12 -2.25 0.81
N THR A 132 -11.67 -1.72 -0.32
CA THR A 132 -11.16 -0.35 -0.43
C THR A 132 -11.80 0.37 -1.61
N ASP A 133 -11.58 1.67 -1.68
CA ASP A 133 -11.91 2.48 -2.86
C ASP A 133 -10.71 2.64 -3.81
N TYR A 134 -9.61 1.96 -3.54
CA TYR A 134 -8.46 1.94 -4.44
C TYR A 134 -8.74 1.10 -5.68
N TYR A 135 -8.13 1.51 -6.78
CA TYR A 135 -8.08 0.71 -8.00
C TYR A 135 -6.68 0.75 -8.62
N ALA A 136 -6.36 -0.26 -9.42
CA ALA A 136 -5.07 -0.38 -10.08
C ALA A 136 -4.95 0.57 -11.28
N THR A 137 -3.82 1.25 -11.40
CA THR A 137 -3.51 2.14 -12.52
C THR A 137 -2.39 1.62 -13.40
N GLU A 138 -1.45 0.89 -12.82
CA GLU A 138 -0.33 0.30 -13.54
C GLU A 138 0.12 -0.97 -12.82
N VAL A 139 0.56 -1.97 -13.56
CA VAL A 139 0.94 -3.28 -13.02
C VAL A 139 2.29 -3.72 -13.57
N SER A 140 3.16 -4.19 -12.70
CA SER A 140 4.43 -4.83 -13.07
C SER A 140 4.67 -6.02 -12.13
N GLY A 141 4.28 -7.22 -12.56
CA GLY A 141 4.36 -8.41 -11.70
C GLY A 141 3.47 -8.27 -10.46
N ASP A 142 4.08 -8.42 -9.29
CA ASP A 142 3.41 -8.27 -7.99
C ASP A 142 3.39 -6.82 -7.48
N LEU A 143 3.88 -5.88 -8.26
CA LEU A 143 3.87 -4.46 -7.94
C LEU A 143 2.74 -3.77 -8.72
N VAL A 144 1.87 -3.10 -7.99
CA VAL A 144 0.68 -2.47 -8.55
C VAL A 144 0.59 -1.03 -8.08
N ALA A 145 0.61 -0.09 -9.01
CA ALA A 145 0.30 1.30 -8.70
C ALA A 145 -1.20 1.42 -8.44
N ILE A 146 -1.56 1.99 -7.32
CA ILE A 146 -2.95 2.16 -6.90
C ILE A 146 -3.25 3.62 -6.61
N THR A 147 -4.51 4.00 -6.83
CA THR A 147 -5.02 5.33 -6.51
C THR A 147 -6.43 5.21 -5.95
N LEU A 148 -6.84 6.20 -5.13
CA LEU A 148 -8.18 6.23 -4.59
C LEU A 148 -9.20 6.62 -5.67
N GLY A 149 -10.21 5.79 -5.84
CA GLY A 149 -11.41 6.10 -6.60
C GLY A 149 -12.48 6.70 -5.70
N PHE A 150 -13.58 7.10 -6.32
CA PHE A 150 -14.77 7.51 -5.57
C PHE A 150 -15.52 6.30 -5.04
N ALA A 151 -16.07 6.43 -3.85
CA ALA A 151 -16.91 5.38 -3.29
C ALA A 151 -18.10 5.09 -4.23
N GLN A 152 -18.28 3.80 -4.52
CA GLN A 152 -19.33 3.36 -5.44
C GLN A 152 -20.28 2.40 -4.72
N THR A 153 -21.57 2.65 -4.88
CA THR A 153 -22.61 1.71 -4.49
C THR A 153 -23.24 1.13 -5.75
N VAL A 154 -23.60 -0.14 -5.71
CA VAL A 154 -24.38 -0.74 -6.81
C VAL A 154 -25.73 -0.04 -6.86
N GLY A 155 -26.09 0.48 -8.02
CA GLY A 155 -27.41 1.10 -8.22
C GLY A 155 -28.53 0.10 -7.97
N ALA A 156 -29.57 0.57 -7.37
CA ALA A 156 -30.76 -0.25 -7.12
C ALA A 156 -31.55 -0.47 -8.42
#